data_78416137a935c7b13f7bd562a6ac43e1
#
_entry.id   78416137a935c7b13f7bd562a6ac43e1
#
_cell.length_a   1.000
_cell.length_b   1.000
_cell.length_c   1.000
_cell.angle_alpha   90.00
_cell.angle_beta   90.00
_cell.angle_gamma   90.00
#
_symmetry.space_group_name_H-M   'P 1'
#
loop_
_entity.id
_entity.type
_entity.pdbx_description
1 polymer ?
#
loop_
_entity_poly.entity_id
_entity_poly.type
_entity_poly.pdbx_seq_one_letter_code
_entity_poly.pdbx_strand_id
1 'polypeptide(L)'
;MVGIRPDLQNGQISYKLYEGPFKKIADEARKIENKDKKYVLIIDEINRGNISKIFGELITLIETDKRAGNKHALSAPLLYQNEEFSVPNNLYIIGTMNTADKSIALVDIALRRRFVFEEMMPNAALLNKVEGFDLPNWFTKLNQKITAELDRDHQIGHSYFIGVETIADLQRAFYQCILPLLKEYFYGNPEKLQEIIPGFTSEEKLEGEAFKTALECLIK
;
A
#
# COMPACT_ATOMS: atom_id res chain seq x y z
N MET A 1 7.81 -18.83 1.26
CA MET A 1 8.38 -20.05 0.68
C MET A 1 9.14 -20.81 1.75
N VAL A 2 9.87 -21.84 1.38
CA VAL A 2 10.75 -22.57 2.28
C VAL A 2 12.18 -22.02 2.13
N GLY A 3 12.91 -21.92 3.20
CA GLY A 3 14.29 -21.46 3.18
C GLY A 3 15.12 -22.15 4.27
N ILE A 4 16.45 -22.06 4.13
CA ILE A 4 17.39 -22.57 5.11
C ILE A 4 17.86 -21.40 5.99
N ARG A 5 17.81 -21.57 7.30
CA ARG A 5 18.33 -20.57 8.26
C ARG A 5 19.37 -21.22 9.17
N PRO A 6 20.47 -20.49 9.47
CA PRO A 6 21.39 -20.94 10.48
C PRO A 6 20.72 -20.94 11.87
N ASP A 7 20.97 -21.98 12.63
CA ASP A 7 20.51 -22.15 14.01
C ASP A 7 21.70 -22.51 14.88
N LEU A 8 21.85 -21.85 16.02
CA LEU A 8 22.95 -22.08 16.96
C LEU A 8 22.46 -23.11 18.01
N GLN A 9 23.01 -24.31 17.94
CA GLN A 9 22.78 -25.34 18.96
C GLN A 9 24.11 -25.73 19.60
N ASN A 10 24.24 -25.60 20.92
CA ASN A 10 25.42 -25.96 21.70
C ASN A 10 26.74 -25.36 21.17
N GLY A 11 26.69 -24.12 20.64
CA GLY A 11 27.90 -23.46 20.09
C GLY A 11 28.29 -23.92 18.68
N GLN A 12 27.54 -24.82 18.07
CA GLN A 12 27.72 -25.23 16.68
C GLN A 12 26.63 -24.67 15.78
N ILE A 13 27.03 -24.22 14.58
CA ILE A 13 26.08 -23.75 13.57
C ILE A 13 25.46 -24.98 12.88
N SER A 14 24.17 -25.12 13.02
CA SER A 14 23.35 -26.07 12.26
C SER A 14 22.44 -25.31 11.31
N TYR A 15 21.87 -25.98 10.31
CA TYR A 15 20.94 -25.37 9.37
C TYR A 15 19.56 -26.02 9.50
N LYS A 16 18.54 -25.19 9.72
CA LYS A 16 17.14 -25.64 9.78
C LYS A 16 16.34 -25.14 8.61
N LEU A 17 15.46 -25.98 8.12
CA LEU A 17 14.41 -25.60 7.18
C LEU A 17 13.40 -24.69 7.88
N TYR A 18 13.10 -23.59 7.23
CA TYR A 18 12.13 -22.60 7.70
C TYR A 18 11.00 -22.45 6.68
N GLU A 19 9.79 -22.70 7.14
CA GLU A 19 8.60 -22.45 6.33
C GLU A 19 8.18 -20.99 6.40
N GLY A 20 8.15 -20.34 5.26
CA GLY A 20 7.74 -18.94 5.16
C GLY A 20 6.22 -18.74 5.24
N PRO A 21 5.76 -17.48 5.41
CA PRO A 21 4.35 -17.16 5.60
C PRO A 21 3.43 -17.71 4.52
N PHE A 22 3.86 -17.69 3.25
CA PHE A 22 3.05 -18.19 2.13
C PHE A 22 2.75 -19.69 2.24
N LYS A 23 3.77 -20.50 2.58
CA LYS A 23 3.55 -21.95 2.77
C LYS A 23 2.61 -22.19 3.95
N LYS A 24 2.85 -21.54 5.08
CA LYS A 24 2.04 -21.70 6.30
C LYS A 24 0.57 -21.38 6.06
N ILE A 25 0.26 -20.26 5.39
CA ILE A 25 -1.13 -19.88 5.11
C ILE A 25 -1.77 -20.82 4.07
N ALA A 26 -0.99 -21.29 3.09
CA ALA A 26 -1.49 -22.25 2.10
C ALA A 26 -1.82 -23.61 2.73
N ASP A 27 -0.97 -24.10 3.63
CA ASP A 27 -1.21 -25.36 4.34
C ASP A 27 -2.40 -25.25 5.30
N GLU A 28 -2.56 -24.10 5.98
CA GLU A 28 -3.73 -23.84 6.81
C GLU A 28 -5.02 -23.78 5.99
N ALA A 29 -4.98 -23.08 4.85
CA ALA A 29 -6.13 -22.96 3.97
C ALA A 29 -6.56 -24.31 3.35
N ARG A 30 -5.61 -25.26 3.19
CA ARG A 30 -5.83 -26.59 2.58
C ARG A 30 -6.51 -27.56 3.52
N LYS A 31 -6.51 -27.33 4.82
CA LYS A 31 -7.15 -28.24 5.81
C LYS A 31 -8.63 -28.42 5.50
N ILE A 32 -9.14 -29.66 5.66
CA ILE A 32 -10.53 -30.04 5.34
C ILE A 32 -11.53 -29.13 6.08
N GLU A 33 -11.26 -28.83 7.34
CA GLU A 33 -12.07 -27.94 8.19
C GLU A 33 -12.10 -26.48 7.73
N ASN A 34 -11.22 -26.10 6.82
CA ASN A 34 -11.04 -24.74 6.35
C ASN A 34 -11.47 -24.55 4.88
N LYS A 35 -11.94 -25.59 4.21
CA LYS A 35 -12.28 -25.55 2.77
C LYS A 35 -13.30 -24.45 2.40
N ASP A 36 -14.22 -24.13 3.30
CA ASP A 36 -15.27 -23.13 3.09
C ASP A 36 -14.88 -21.72 3.62
N LYS A 37 -13.69 -21.60 4.25
CA LYS A 37 -13.14 -20.32 4.71
C LYS A 37 -12.27 -19.70 3.62
N LYS A 38 -12.29 -18.37 3.56
CA LYS A 38 -11.40 -17.60 2.69
C LYS A 38 -10.16 -17.17 3.48
N TYR A 39 -9.00 -17.44 2.92
CA TYR A 39 -7.71 -17.00 3.45
C TYR A 39 -7.17 -15.89 2.58
N VAL A 40 -6.58 -14.86 3.19
CA VAL A 40 -6.02 -13.70 2.47
C VAL A 40 -4.58 -13.49 2.91
N LEU A 41 -3.67 -13.52 1.95
CA LEU A 41 -2.29 -13.07 2.13
C LEU A 41 -2.18 -11.64 1.61
N ILE A 42 -1.88 -10.70 2.48
CA ILE A 42 -1.60 -9.31 2.11
C ILE A 42 -0.09 -9.15 1.97
N ILE A 43 0.35 -8.65 0.83
CA ILE A 43 1.75 -8.29 0.55
C ILE A 43 1.79 -6.79 0.37
N ASP A 44 2.22 -6.10 1.41
CA ASP A 44 2.35 -4.65 1.37
C ASP A 44 3.57 -4.25 0.54
N GLU A 45 3.42 -3.21 -0.27
CA GLU A 45 4.44 -2.71 -1.20
C GLU A 45 5.07 -3.81 -2.08
N ILE A 46 4.22 -4.59 -2.73
CA ILE A 46 4.63 -5.76 -3.54
C ILE A 46 5.67 -5.41 -4.62
N ASN A 47 5.69 -4.18 -5.09
CA ASN A 47 6.64 -3.68 -6.09
C ASN A 47 8.04 -3.37 -5.54
N ARG A 48 8.24 -3.30 -4.22
CA ARG A 48 9.58 -3.11 -3.60
C ARG A 48 10.44 -4.37 -3.63
N GLY A 49 9.84 -5.54 -3.83
CA GLY A 49 10.54 -6.81 -3.93
C GLY A 49 10.59 -7.34 -5.37
N ASN A 50 11.64 -8.09 -5.71
CA ASN A 50 11.62 -8.87 -6.94
C ASN A 50 10.71 -10.09 -6.76
N ILE A 51 9.43 -9.92 -7.06
CA ILE A 51 8.40 -10.93 -6.82
C ILE A 51 8.65 -12.20 -7.63
N SER A 52 9.14 -12.08 -8.86
CA SER A 52 9.51 -13.24 -9.67
C SER A 52 10.60 -14.07 -9.01
N LYS A 53 11.57 -13.45 -8.32
CA LYS A 53 12.57 -14.17 -7.52
C LYS A 53 12.01 -14.70 -6.20
N ILE A 54 11.10 -13.97 -5.56
CA ILE A 54 10.49 -14.37 -4.27
C ILE A 54 9.61 -15.61 -4.46
N PHE A 55 8.80 -15.67 -5.52
CA PHE A 55 7.95 -16.82 -5.81
C PHE A 55 8.70 -17.90 -6.62
N GLY A 56 9.73 -17.53 -7.39
CA GLY A 56 10.47 -18.47 -8.24
C GLY A 56 9.53 -19.24 -9.16
N GLU A 57 9.74 -20.55 -9.27
CA GLU A 57 8.90 -21.48 -10.04
C GLU A 57 7.45 -21.51 -9.59
N LEU A 58 7.16 -21.15 -8.34
CA LEU A 58 5.81 -21.15 -7.79
C LEU A 58 4.97 -19.95 -8.26
N ILE A 59 5.56 -19.00 -9.00
CA ILE A 59 4.83 -17.83 -9.51
C ILE A 59 3.68 -18.25 -10.45
N THR A 60 3.79 -19.36 -11.13
CA THR A 60 2.73 -19.89 -11.98
C THR A 60 1.55 -20.44 -11.17
N LEU A 61 1.81 -20.97 -9.98
CA LEU A 61 0.79 -21.58 -9.12
C LEU A 61 -0.18 -20.55 -8.51
N ILE A 62 0.18 -19.26 -8.52
CA ILE A 62 -0.72 -18.21 -8.00
C ILE A 62 -1.84 -17.85 -8.98
N GLU A 63 -1.71 -18.23 -10.26
CA GLU A 63 -2.76 -18.05 -11.27
C GLU A 63 -4.03 -18.83 -10.89
N THR A 64 -5.18 -18.21 -11.07
CA THR A 64 -6.46 -18.76 -10.59
C THR A 64 -6.76 -20.13 -11.17
N ASP A 65 -6.50 -20.35 -12.46
CA ASP A 65 -6.78 -21.63 -13.15
C ASP A 65 -5.76 -22.74 -12.79
N LYS A 66 -4.61 -22.39 -12.22
CA LYS A 66 -3.55 -23.32 -11.79
C LYS A 66 -3.69 -23.79 -10.34
N ARG A 67 -4.60 -23.20 -9.59
CA ARG A 67 -4.81 -23.53 -8.17
C ARG A 67 -5.44 -24.90 -7.98
N ALA A 68 -5.18 -25.51 -6.83
CA ALA A 68 -5.72 -26.83 -6.48
C ALA A 68 -7.25 -26.88 -6.61
N GLY A 69 -7.75 -27.92 -7.25
CA GLY A 69 -9.19 -28.08 -7.49
C GLY A 69 -9.70 -27.46 -8.81
N ASN A 70 -8.90 -26.68 -9.54
CA ASN A 70 -9.28 -26.09 -10.82
C ASN A 70 -8.86 -26.98 -12.00
N LYS A 71 -9.41 -26.69 -13.18
CA LYS A 71 -9.26 -27.51 -14.41
C LYS A 71 -7.80 -27.72 -14.83
N HIS A 72 -6.97 -26.72 -14.61
CA HIS A 72 -5.55 -26.73 -14.99
C HIS A 72 -4.65 -26.67 -13.75
N ALA A 73 -5.10 -27.27 -12.63
CA ALA A 73 -4.34 -27.31 -11.40
C ALA A 73 -2.92 -27.83 -11.62
N LEU A 74 -1.95 -27.14 -11.03
CA LEU A 74 -0.53 -27.49 -11.06
C LEU A 74 0.03 -27.62 -9.66
N SER A 75 1.06 -28.41 -9.52
CA SER A 75 1.95 -28.44 -8.37
C SER A 75 3.40 -28.24 -8.82
N ALA A 76 4.25 -27.86 -7.89
CA ALA A 76 5.69 -27.78 -8.11
C ALA A 76 6.44 -28.28 -6.88
N PRO A 77 7.62 -28.91 -7.06
CA PRO A 77 8.42 -29.37 -5.93
C PRO A 77 8.94 -28.19 -5.15
N LEU A 78 8.88 -28.26 -3.82
CA LEU A 78 9.50 -27.28 -2.95
C LEU A 78 11.01 -27.54 -2.86
N LEU A 79 11.81 -26.49 -3.03
CA LEU A 79 13.24 -26.53 -2.77
C LEU A 79 13.48 -27.03 -1.33
N TYR A 80 14.43 -27.96 -1.18
CA TYR A 80 14.84 -28.57 0.10
C TYR A 80 13.79 -29.48 0.76
N GLN A 81 12.66 -29.73 0.14
CA GLN A 81 11.65 -30.69 0.60
C GLN A 81 11.23 -31.57 -0.55
N ASN A 82 11.12 -32.88 -0.31
CA ASN A 82 10.54 -33.81 -1.30
C ASN A 82 8.99 -33.74 -1.23
N GLU A 83 8.47 -32.55 -1.33
CA GLU A 83 7.02 -32.27 -1.20
C GLU A 83 6.53 -31.45 -2.39
N GLU A 84 5.46 -31.92 -2.99
CA GLU A 84 4.75 -31.19 -4.03
C GLU A 84 3.86 -30.13 -3.39
N PHE A 85 4.03 -28.90 -3.83
CA PHE A 85 3.26 -27.75 -3.34
C PHE A 85 2.28 -27.27 -4.41
N SER A 86 1.06 -26.99 -3.99
CA SER A 86 0.03 -26.32 -4.81
C SER A 86 -0.59 -25.18 -4.01
N VAL A 87 -1.15 -24.20 -4.68
CA VAL A 87 -1.88 -23.10 -4.02
C VAL A 87 -3.36 -23.51 -3.92
N PRO A 88 -3.96 -23.51 -2.72
CA PRO A 88 -5.36 -23.84 -2.55
C PRO A 88 -6.27 -22.75 -3.13
N ASN A 89 -7.44 -23.15 -3.63
CA ASN A 89 -8.35 -22.24 -4.34
C ASN A 89 -8.99 -21.18 -3.43
N ASN A 90 -9.07 -21.45 -2.12
CA ASN A 90 -9.61 -20.54 -1.11
C ASN A 90 -8.57 -19.56 -0.54
N LEU A 91 -7.33 -19.54 -1.07
CA LEU A 91 -6.29 -18.58 -0.70
C LEU A 91 -6.26 -17.43 -1.71
N TYR A 92 -6.51 -16.21 -1.24
CA TYR A 92 -6.45 -14.97 -2.02
C TYR A 92 -5.15 -14.24 -1.70
N ILE A 93 -4.61 -13.54 -2.71
CA ILE A 93 -3.40 -12.73 -2.56
C ILE A 93 -3.77 -11.30 -2.95
N ILE A 94 -3.53 -10.37 -2.03
CA ILE A 94 -3.71 -8.94 -2.25
C ILE A 94 -2.34 -8.28 -2.13
N GLY A 95 -1.92 -7.59 -3.19
CA GLY A 95 -0.71 -6.77 -3.17
C GLY A 95 -1.07 -5.30 -3.14
N THR A 96 -0.47 -4.51 -2.24
CA THR A 96 -0.54 -3.05 -2.32
C THR A 96 0.71 -2.52 -3.00
N MET A 97 0.60 -1.38 -3.66
CA MET A 97 1.75 -0.68 -4.23
C MET A 97 1.51 0.82 -4.27
N ASN A 98 2.58 1.57 -4.08
CA ASN A 98 2.60 3.01 -4.29
C ASN A 98 3.23 3.31 -5.66
N THR A 99 2.47 3.93 -6.56
CA THR A 99 2.91 4.29 -7.93
C THR A 99 3.66 5.61 -7.98
N ALA A 100 3.51 6.47 -6.95
CA ALA A 100 4.22 7.75 -6.86
C ALA A 100 5.73 7.59 -6.66
N ASP A 101 6.17 6.47 -6.09
CA ASP A 101 7.58 6.20 -5.85
C ASP A 101 8.29 5.74 -7.13
N LYS A 102 8.84 6.69 -7.87
CA LYS A 102 9.59 6.45 -9.13
C LYS A 102 10.94 5.72 -8.93
N SER A 103 11.40 5.58 -7.69
CA SER A 103 12.61 4.82 -7.36
C SER A 103 12.40 3.30 -7.45
N ILE A 104 11.15 2.86 -7.51
CA ILE A 104 10.78 1.46 -7.52
C ILE A 104 10.61 0.97 -8.97
N ALA A 105 11.13 -0.21 -9.25
CA ALA A 105 11.03 -0.82 -10.57
C ALA A 105 9.56 -0.99 -11.00
N LEU A 106 9.29 -0.77 -12.29
CA LEU A 106 8.00 -1.09 -12.90
C LEU A 106 7.62 -2.53 -12.58
N VAL A 107 6.35 -2.74 -12.27
CA VAL A 107 5.82 -4.08 -11.98
C VAL A 107 6.17 -5.03 -13.12
N ASP A 108 6.85 -6.13 -12.80
CA ASP A 108 7.24 -7.17 -13.73
C ASP A 108 6.03 -7.63 -14.56
N ILE A 109 6.24 -7.83 -15.87
CA ILE A 109 5.23 -8.32 -16.80
C ILE A 109 4.62 -9.64 -16.31
N ALA A 110 5.40 -10.47 -15.62
CA ALA A 110 4.92 -11.71 -15.03
C ALA A 110 3.82 -11.48 -13.99
N LEU A 111 3.94 -10.43 -13.18
CA LEU A 111 2.89 -10.03 -12.22
C LEU A 111 1.66 -9.45 -12.91
N ARG A 112 1.86 -8.62 -13.94
CA ARG A 112 0.74 -8.00 -14.65
C ARG A 112 -0.24 -9.02 -15.25
N ARG A 113 0.24 -10.20 -15.60
CA ARG A 113 -0.59 -11.28 -16.15
C ARG A 113 -1.34 -12.09 -15.07
N ARG A 114 -0.91 -11.99 -13.81
CA ARG A 114 -1.40 -12.83 -12.69
C ARG A 114 -2.28 -12.10 -11.70
N PHE A 115 -2.26 -10.77 -11.73
CA PHE A 115 -3.05 -9.93 -10.84
C PHE A 115 -4.02 -9.06 -11.64
N VAL A 116 -5.19 -8.86 -11.07
CA VAL A 116 -6.09 -7.78 -11.47
C VAL A 116 -5.63 -6.53 -10.74
N PHE A 117 -5.46 -5.43 -11.48
CA PHE A 117 -5.04 -4.15 -10.92
C PHE A 117 -6.27 -3.27 -10.71
N GLU A 118 -6.44 -2.81 -9.50
CA GLU A 118 -7.47 -1.86 -9.12
C GLU A 118 -6.79 -0.62 -8.56
N GLU A 119 -7.11 0.53 -9.15
CA GLU A 119 -6.55 1.79 -8.76
C GLU A 119 -7.36 2.42 -7.63
N MET A 120 -6.70 2.74 -6.53
CA MET A 120 -7.30 3.36 -5.35
C MET A 120 -7.04 4.87 -5.35
N MET A 121 -7.84 5.61 -6.12
CA MET A 121 -7.73 7.07 -6.18
C MET A 121 -8.29 7.74 -4.92
N PRO A 122 -7.77 8.94 -4.56
CA PRO A 122 -8.32 9.76 -3.50
C PRO A 122 -9.82 10.03 -3.73
N ASN A 123 -10.64 9.81 -2.70
CA ASN A 123 -12.09 9.96 -2.77
C ASN A 123 -12.59 10.94 -1.71
N ALA A 124 -12.95 12.15 -2.14
CA ALA A 124 -13.47 13.20 -1.28
C ALA A 124 -14.86 12.85 -0.67
N ALA A 125 -15.63 11.95 -1.31
CA ALA A 125 -16.94 11.56 -0.80
C ALA A 125 -16.89 10.74 0.51
N LEU A 126 -15.70 10.23 0.87
CA LEU A 126 -15.47 9.55 2.14
C LEU A 126 -15.14 10.50 3.29
N LEU A 127 -15.01 11.80 3.02
CA LEU A 127 -14.68 12.83 4.00
C LEU A 127 -15.93 13.60 4.43
N ASN A 128 -15.96 14.01 5.69
CA ASN A 128 -17.03 14.82 6.25
C ASN A 128 -16.61 16.29 6.34
N LYS A 129 -17.60 17.18 6.44
CA LYS A 129 -17.36 18.57 6.86
C LYS A 129 -16.91 18.60 8.33
N VAL A 130 -15.99 19.49 8.66
CA VAL A 130 -15.38 19.58 9.98
C VAL A 130 -15.67 20.98 10.57
N GLU A 131 -16.51 21.05 11.58
CA GLU A 131 -16.87 22.31 12.28
C GLU A 131 -17.17 23.49 11.33
N GLY A 132 -18.00 23.22 10.31
CA GLY A 132 -18.37 24.20 9.28
C GLY A 132 -17.34 24.39 8.15
N PHE A 133 -16.15 23.81 8.26
CA PHE A 133 -15.16 23.77 7.17
C PHE A 133 -15.52 22.71 6.15
N ASP A 134 -15.49 23.04 4.86
CA ASP A 134 -15.79 22.12 3.76
C ASP A 134 -14.53 21.32 3.36
N LEU A 135 -14.14 20.37 4.21
CA LEU A 135 -12.99 19.51 4.00
C LEU A 135 -13.04 18.75 2.66
N PRO A 136 -14.17 18.14 2.22
CA PRO A 136 -14.25 17.48 0.92
C PRO A 136 -13.90 18.40 -0.26
N ASN A 137 -14.42 19.61 -0.27
CA ASN A 137 -14.13 20.59 -1.32
C ASN A 137 -12.67 21.04 -1.28
N TRP A 138 -12.17 21.37 -0.10
CA TRP A 138 -10.76 21.75 0.10
C TRP A 138 -9.82 20.62 -0.38
N PHE A 139 -10.07 19.39 0.01
CA PHE A 139 -9.30 18.23 -0.40
C PHE A 139 -9.30 18.04 -1.92
N THR A 140 -10.45 18.21 -2.56
CA THR A 140 -10.57 18.16 -4.01
C THR A 140 -9.72 19.22 -4.70
N LYS A 141 -9.80 20.46 -4.22
CA LYS A 141 -9.03 21.60 -4.75
C LYS A 141 -7.52 21.41 -4.56
N LEU A 142 -7.10 20.93 -3.39
CA LEU A 142 -5.70 20.60 -3.13
C LEU A 142 -5.17 19.60 -4.14
N ASN A 143 -5.87 18.48 -4.33
CA ASN A 143 -5.47 17.43 -5.26
C ASN A 143 -5.50 17.89 -6.73
N GLN A 144 -6.43 18.76 -7.11
CA GLN A 144 -6.43 19.37 -8.43
C GLN A 144 -5.18 20.21 -8.68
N LYS A 145 -4.76 21.04 -7.70
CA LYS A 145 -3.54 21.83 -7.81
C LYS A 145 -2.29 20.95 -7.86
N ILE A 146 -2.21 19.94 -7.00
CA ILE A 146 -1.08 18.99 -7.01
C ILE A 146 -0.98 18.29 -8.37
N THR A 147 -2.10 17.83 -8.91
CA THR A 147 -2.12 17.15 -10.22
C THR A 147 -1.68 18.07 -11.35
N ALA A 148 -2.04 19.35 -11.29
CA ALA A 148 -1.64 20.33 -12.31
C ALA A 148 -0.13 20.65 -12.27
N GLU A 149 0.47 20.68 -11.10
CA GLU A 149 1.88 21.03 -10.91
C GLU A 149 2.83 19.83 -11.01
N LEU A 150 2.37 18.64 -10.67
CA LEU A 150 3.15 17.41 -10.68
C LEU A 150 2.51 16.38 -11.62
N ASP A 151 1.73 15.46 -11.04
CA ASP A 151 0.97 14.45 -11.77
C ASP A 151 -0.12 13.86 -10.84
N ARG A 152 -0.91 12.92 -11.39
CA ARG A 152 -2.01 12.28 -10.67
C ARG A 152 -1.55 11.33 -9.56
N ASP A 153 -0.33 10.82 -9.64
CA ASP A 153 0.19 9.84 -8.67
C ASP A 153 0.60 10.52 -7.36
N HIS A 154 0.87 11.84 -7.37
CA HIS A 154 1.22 12.63 -6.20
C HIS A 154 0.02 13.15 -5.40
N GLN A 155 -1.20 12.77 -5.75
CA GLN A 155 -2.39 13.20 -5.00
C GLN A 155 -2.33 12.75 -3.54
N ILE A 156 -2.81 13.60 -2.64
CA ILE A 156 -2.94 13.27 -1.22
C ILE A 156 -4.07 12.27 -1.03
N GLY A 157 -3.81 11.19 -0.32
CA GLY A 157 -4.80 10.16 0.01
C GLY A 157 -5.85 10.66 1.01
N HIS A 158 -7.10 10.27 0.85
CA HIS A 158 -8.18 10.58 1.79
C HIS A 158 -7.99 9.92 3.16
N SER A 159 -7.16 8.87 3.25
CA SER A 159 -6.88 8.15 4.49
C SER A 159 -6.31 9.03 5.60
N TYR A 160 -5.58 10.10 5.27
CA TYR A 160 -5.08 11.07 6.25
C TYR A 160 -6.18 11.84 6.99
N PHE A 161 -7.39 11.89 6.43
CA PHE A 161 -8.50 12.68 6.93
C PHE A 161 -9.68 11.82 7.42
N ILE A 162 -9.59 10.50 7.31
CA ILE A 162 -10.59 9.60 7.87
C ILE A 162 -10.56 9.71 9.40
N GLY A 163 -11.73 9.96 10.03
CA GLY A 163 -11.84 10.13 11.47
C GLY A 163 -11.46 11.51 12.00
N VAL A 164 -11.21 12.49 11.11
CA VAL A 164 -11.07 13.89 11.47
C VAL A 164 -12.45 14.48 11.74
N GLU A 165 -12.71 14.90 12.98
CA GLU A 165 -14.01 15.40 13.43
C GLU A 165 -13.95 16.87 13.85
N THR A 166 -12.78 17.35 14.32
CA THR A 166 -12.58 18.71 14.81
C THR A 166 -11.51 19.47 14.00
N ILE A 167 -11.54 20.81 14.07
CA ILE A 167 -10.47 21.64 13.50
C ILE A 167 -9.09 21.30 14.12
N ALA A 168 -9.04 20.92 15.39
CA ALA A 168 -7.80 20.50 16.03
C ALA A 168 -7.26 19.18 15.44
N ASP A 169 -8.13 18.22 15.11
CA ASP A 169 -7.72 16.99 14.43
C ASP A 169 -7.23 17.28 13.01
N LEU A 170 -7.93 18.13 12.28
CA LEU A 170 -7.54 18.58 10.95
C LEU A 170 -6.17 19.27 10.98
N GLN A 171 -5.95 20.17 11.93
CA GLN A 171 -4.69 20.85 12.13
C GLN A 171 -3.55 19.86 12.43
N ARG A 172 -3.81 18.86 13.27
CA ARG A 172 -2.84 17.79 13.56
C ARG A 172 -2.47 17.00 12.32
N ALA A 173 -3.47 16.50 11.57
CA ALA A 173 -3.27 15.78 10.32
C ALA A 173 -2.48 16.62 9.31
N PHE A 174 -2.85 17.90 9.17
CA PHE A 174 -2.19 18.81 8.24
C PHE A 174 -0.71 19.01 8.58
N TYR A 175 -0.40 19.42 9.81
CA TYR A 175 0.99 19.72 10.21
C TYR A 175 1.88 18.48 10.37
N GLN A 176 1.31 17.35 10.75
CA GLN A 176 2.09 16.12 10.96
C GLN A 176 2.28 15.30 9.69
N CYS A 177 1.32 15.34 8.76
CA CYS A 177 1.34 14.48 7.59
C CYS A 177 1.37 15.26 6.27
N ILE A 178 0.46 16.22 6.09
CA ILE A 178 0.25 16.85 4.77
C ILE A 178 1.33 17.87 4.45
N LEU A 179 1.58 18.81 5.35
CA LEU A 179 2.58 19.85 5.14
C LEU A 179 4.00 19.28 4.93
N PRO A 180 4.48 18.30 5.72
CA PRO A 180 5.77 17.68 5.45
C PRO A 180 5.83 17.02 4.07
N LEU A 181 4.77 16.30 3.68
CA LEU A 181 4.69 15.64 2.38
C LEU A 181 4.70 16.65 1.23
N LEU A 182 3.96 17.75 1.34
CA LEU A 182 3.98 18.82 0.34
C LEU A 182 5.35 19.51 0.28
N LYS A 183 6.02 19.71 1.41
CA LYS A 183 7.39 20.22 1.44
C LYS A 183 8.38 19.29 0.74
N GLU A 184 8.17 18.00 0.81
CA GLU A 184 8.98 17.00 0.08
C GLU A 184 8.69 17.05 -1.42
N TYR A 185 7.42 17.07 -1.81
CA TYR A 185 7.01 17.14 -3.21
C TYR A 185 7.54 18.41 -3.93
N PHE A 186 7.54 19.53 -3.24
CA PHE A 186 8.01 20.81 -3.76
C PHE A 186 9.38 21.22 -3.20
N TYR A 187 10.20 20.23 -2.79
CA TYR A 187 11.55 20.49 -2.32
C TYR A 187 12.37 21.23 -3.40
N GLY A 188 12.96 22.37 -3.01
CA GLY A 188 13.69 23.24 -3.94
C GLY A 188 12.84 24.24 -4.72
N ASN A 189 11.51 24.24 -4.55
CA ASN A 189 10.61 25.20 -5.16
C ASN A 189 9.58 25.76 -4.15
N PRO A 190 10.01 26.61 -3.20
CA PRO A 190 9.12 27.17 -2.17
C PRO A 190 8.02 28.08 -2.73
N GLU A 191 8.23 28.70 -3.88
CA GLU A 191 7.23 29.55 -4.54
C GLU A 191 6.02 28.71 -4.97
N LYS A 192 6.24 27.56 -5.58
CA LYS A 192 5.16 26.63 -5.94
C LYS A 192 4.44 26.07 -4.70
N LEU A 193 5.15 25.75 -3.64
CA LEU A 193 4.52 25.35 -2.39
C LEU A 193 3.57 26.44 -1.86
N GLN A 194 3.98 27.71 -1.96
CA GLN A 194 3.15 28.84 -1.54
C GLN A 194 1.89 29.01 -2.42
N GLU A 195 1.97 28.67 -3.70
CA GLU A 195 0.81 28.66 -4.61
C GLU A 195 -0.17 27.54 -4.27
N ILE A 196 0.34 26.38 -3.86
CA ILE A 196 -0.47 25.22 -3.47
C ILE A 196 -1.17 25.46 -2.12
N ILE A 197 -0.43 25.94 -1.11
CA ILE A 197 -0.93 26.17 0.26
C ILE A 197 -0.56 27.58 0.75
N PRO A 198 -1.25 28.63 0.28
CA PRO A 198 -1.00 29.99 0.68
C PRO A 198 -1.08 30.14 2.21
N GLY A 199 -0.12 30.85 2.81
CA GLY A 199 -0.10 31.14 4.25
C GLY A 199 0.56 30.08 5.13
N PHE A 200 1.03 28.93 4.59
CA PHE A 200 1.68 27.87 5.36
C PHE A 200 3.19 27.76 5.15
N THR A 201 3.81 28.78 4.60
CA THR A 201 5.27 28.80 4.30
C THR A 201 6.11 29.36 5.44
N SER A 202 5.51 30.01 6.44
CA SER A 202 6.19 30.49 7.64
C SER A 202 6.51 29.32 8.60
N GLU A 203 7.53 29.50 9.45
CA GLU A 203 7.85 28.54 10.52
C GLU A 203 6.80 28.51 11.63
N GLU A 204 6.01 29.57 11.75
CA GLU A 204 4.98 29.72 12.75
C GLU A 204 3.73 28.93 12.39
N LYS A 205 3.28 28.06 13.31
CA LYS A 205 2.07 27.28 13.13
C LYS A 205 0.84 28.14 13.37
N LEU A 206 -0.04 28.18 12.40
CA LEU A 206 -1.36 28.79 12.56
C LEU A 206 -2.27 27.88 13.38
N GLU A 207 -3.11 28.47 14.24
CA GLU A 207 -4.03 27.73 15.12
C GLU A 207 -5.47 28.26 14.99
N GLY A 208 -6.44 27.42 15.34
CA GLY A 208 -7.85 27.76 15.42
C GLY A 208 -8.40 28.41 14.14
N GLU A 209 -9.02 29.59 14.29
CA GLU A 209 -9.64 30.33 13.17
C GLU A 209 -8.61 30.83 12.14
N ALA A 210 -7.38 31.17 12.55
CA ALA A 210 -6.33 31.59 11.62
C ALA A 210 -5.92 30.41 10.70
N PHE A 211 -5.80 29.22 11.26
CA PHE A 211 -5.54 28.00 10.48
C PHE A 211 -6.67 27.71 9.49
N LYS A 212 -7.93 27.75 9.95
CA LYS A 212 -9.11 27.53 9.12
C LYS A 212 -9.19 28.56 7.98
N THR A 213 -9.01 29.83 8.29
CA THR A 213 -9.02 30.91 7.29
C THR A 213 -7.93 30.70 6.22
N ALA A 214 -6.73 30.28 6.62
CA ALA A 214 -5.65 29.99 5.69
C ALA A 214 -6.00 28.83 4.76
N LEU A 215 -6.63 27.76 5.27
CA LEU A 215 -7.13 26.66 4.42
C LEU A 215 -8.22 27.11 3.45
N GLU A 216 -9.12 28.00 3.88
CA GLU A 216 -10.18 28.54 3.04
C GLU A 216 -9.69 29.36 1.85
N CYS A 217 -8.48 29.93 1.91
CA CYS A 217 -7.87 30.61 0.78
C CYS A 217 -7.66 29.70 -0.44
N LEU A 218 -7.55 28.40 -0.23
CA LEU A 218 -7.42 27.42 -1.30
C LEU A 218 -8.74 27.17 -2.05
N ILE A 219 -9.88 27.38 -1.38
CA ILE A 219 -11.20 27.07 -1.93
C ILE A 219 -11.76 28.25 -2.74
N LYS A 220 -11.29 29.46 -2.45
CA LYS A 220 -11.67 30.71 -3.14
C LYS A 220 -10.95 30.80 -4.50
#